data_fb38c0a88344d2d884d2441a3952655a
#
_entry.id   fb38c0a88344d2d884d2441a3952655a
#
_cell.length_a   1.000
_cell.length_b   1.000
_cell.length_c   1.000
_cell.angle_alpha   90.00
_cell.angle_beta   90.00
_cell.angle_gamma   90.00
#
_symmetry.space_group_name_H-M   'P 1'
#
loop_
_entity.id
_entity.type
_entity.pdbx_description
1 polymer ?
#
loop_
_entity_poly.entity_id
_entity_poly.type
_entity_poly.pdbx_seq_one_letter_code
_entity_poly.pdbx_strand_id
1 'polypeptide(L)'
;MAYRRERIETPDGDFLDLDWAKNGSQRVAVLAHGLEGDSKRHYMLGMANALVKRGWDAVAWNARGCSGEPNRVLRFTHSGATEDLQTVISHVTSTCDYSKKISLIGFSLGGNLTLKYLGERGRELDSRIKAAVAFSVPCDLQSSSIELAKPLNWIYMQRFLATLHDKIRAMMKVMPGKIDDRGYERLRNFKDFDDRYTAPIHGFKNAEDYWRKCSCKPFLGDIQVPTLLVNARNDPFLADPCYPIEEAQANASLHLEMPVTGGHVGFGGFNSGGEYWSETRAVPFLDQMT
;
A
#
# COMPACT_ATOMS: atom_id res chain seq x y z
N MET A 1 6.69 -14.50 -15.34
CA MET A 1 5.37 -14.82 -14.75
C MET A 1 4.30 -14.00 -15.48
N ALA A 2 3.16 -14.60 -15.83
CA ALA A 2 2.04 -13.89 -16.44
C ALA A 2 0.91 -13.76 -15.41
N TYR A 3 0.37 -12.55 -15.25
CA TYR A 3 -0.82 -12.31 -14.46
C TYR A 3 -2.09 -12.65 -15.26
N ARG A 4 -3.10 -13.18 -14.56
CA ARG A 4 -4.49 -13.23 -15.03
C ARG A 4 -5.27 -12.12 -14.33
N ARG A 5 -5.77 -11.16 -15.09
CA ARG A 5 -6.58 -10.07 -14.54
C ARG A 5 -8.01 -10.51 -14.29
N GLU A 6 -8.54 -10.09 -13.16
CA GLU A 6 -9.91 -10.21 -12.75
C GLU A 6 -10.40 -8.85 -12.26
N ARG A 7 -11.59 -8.42 -12.69
CA ARG A 7 -12.23 -7.19 -12.20
C ARG A 7 -13.29 -7.55 -11.19
N ILE A 8 -13.31 -6.83 -10.07
CA ILE A 8 -14.33 -6.94 -9.03
C ILE A 8 -15.05 -5.61 -8.85
N GLU A 9 -16.35 -5.67 -8.56
CA GLU A 9 -17.15 -4.49 -8.25
C GLU A 9 -16.96 -4.10 -6.79
N THR A 10 -16.97 -2.79 -6.53
CA THR A 10 -16.96 -2.23 -5.18
C THR A 10 -18.37 -1.85 -4.75
N PRO A 11 -18.68 -1.77 -3.43
CA PRO A 11 -20.02 -1.45 -2.94
C PRO A 11 -20.57 -0.10 -3.42
N ASP A 12 -19.71 0.84 -3.81
CA ASP A 12 -20.10 2.16 -4.33
C ASP A 12 -20.26 2.20 -5.86
N GLY A 13 -20.31 1.03 -6.52
CA GLY A 13 -20.54 0.90 -7.96
C GLY A 13 -19.32 1.17 -8.83
N ASP A 14 -18.13 1.19 -8.22
CA ASP A 14 -16.85 1.27 -8.90
C ASP A 14 -16.22 -0.10 -9.09
N PHE A 15 -14.94 -0.17 -9.42
CA PHE A 15 -14.23 -1.43 -9.61
C PHE A 15 -12.79 -1.39 -9.09
N LEU A 16 -12.27 -2.58 -8.82
CA LEU A 16 -10.85 -2.84 -8.59
C LEU A 16 -10.38 -3.96 -9.50
N ASP A 17 -9.18 -3.84 -10.04
CA ASP A 17 -8.56 -4.87 -10.88
C ASP A 17 -7.53 -5.66 -10.07
N LEU A 18 -7.70 -6.98 -10.03
CA LEU A 18 -6.84 -7.95 -9.37
C LEU A 18 -6.01 -8.69 -10.40
N ASP A 19 -4.70 -8.71 -10.22
CA ASP A 19 -3.77 -9.44 -11.08
C ASP A 19 -3.26 -10.68 -10.34
N TRP A 20 -3.77 -11.83 -10.74
CA TRP A 20 -3.50 -13.13 -10.12
C TRP A 20 -2.31 -13.85 -10.73
N ALA A 21 -1.45 -14.35 -9.88
CA ALA A 21 -0.46 -15.38 -10.19
C ALA A 21 -0.79 -16.62 -9.36
N LYS A 22 -1.50 -17.58 -9.98
CA LYS A 22 -2.00 -18.79 -9.31
C LYS A 22 -1.11 -20.00 -9.57
N ASN A 23 -0.88 -20.76 -8.52
CA ASN A 23 -0.12 -22.02 -8.53
C ASN A 23 -0.96 -23.19 -7.93
N GLY A 24 -2.22 -22.92 -7.59
CA GLY A 24 -3.12 -23.89 -6.94
C GLY A 24 -2.80 -24.10 -5.44
N SER A 25 -2.19 -23.13 -4.82
CA SER A 25 -1.73 -23.20 -3.43
C SER A 25 -2.89 -23.10 -2.41
N GLN A 26 -2.67 -23.65 -1.22
CA GLN A 26 -3.49 -23.39 -0.04
C GLN A 26 -3.10 -22.10 0.69
N ARG A 27 -2.10 -21.40 0.21
CA ARG A 27 -1.61 -20.13 0.76
C ARG A 27 -1.73 -19.05 -0.30
N VAL A 28 -2.26 -17.89 0.06
CA VAL A 28 -2.39 -16.76 -0.84
C VAL A 28 -1.86 -15.49 -0.19
N ALA A 29 -1.07 -14.70 -0.93
CA ALA A 29 -0.62 -13.39 -0.52
C ALA A 29 -1.35 -12.30 -1.31
N VAL A 30 -1.94 -11.33 -0.60
CA VAL A 30 -2.54 -10.12 -1.16
C VAL A 30 -1.51 -9.01 -1.11
N LEU A 31 -1.15 -8.46 -2.27
CA LEU A 31 -0.11 -7.45 -2.42
C LEU A 31 -0.72 -6.07 -2.71
N ALA A 32 -0.35 -5.07 -1.91
CA ALA A 32 -0.76 -3.68 -2.04
C ALA A 32 0.42 -2.79 -2.45
N HIS A 33 0.29 -2.10 -3.59
CA HIS A 33 1.35 -1.24 -4.13
C HIS A 33 1.40 0.15 -3.46
N GLY A 34 2.49 0.89 -3.68
CA GLY A 34 2.67 2.26 -3.23
C GLY A 34 1.89 3.29 -4.06
N LEU A 35 1.97 4.57 -3.64
CA LEU A 35 1.29 5.70 -4.29
C LEU A 35 1.56 5.73 -5.79
N GLU A 36 0.49 5.82 -6.60
CA GLU A 36 0.53 5.83 -8.07
C GLU A 36 1.31 4.65 -8.69
N GLY A 37 1.42 3.56 -7.94
CA GLY A 37 1.91 2.29 -8.45
C GLY A 37 0.82 1.47 -9.14
N ASP A 38 1.20 0.26 -9.51
CA ASP A 38 0.31 -0.78 -10.04
C ASP A 38 0.93 -2.16 -9.77
N SER A 39 0.22 -3.23 -10.12
CA SER A 39 0.68 -4.63 -9.99
C SER A 39 1.95 -4.95 -10.80
N LYS A 40 2.29 -4.13 -11.81
CA LYS A 40 3.42 -4.36 -12.73
C LYS A 40 4.69 -3.63 -12.30
N ARG A 41 4.67 -2.87 -11.20
CA ARG A 41 5.89 -2.28 -10.65
C ARG A 41 6.88 -3.39 -10.32
N HIS A 42 8.16 -3.13 -10.53
CA HIS A 42 9.23 -4.13 -10.39
C HIS A 42 9.21 -4.83 -9.03
N TYR A 43 9.00 -4.09 -7.92
CA TYR A 43 8.90 -4.66 -6.57
C TYR A 43 7.65 -5.53 -6.36
N MET A 44 6.53 -5.21 -7.03
CA MET A 44 5.30 -6.02 -7.01
C MET A 44 5.49 -7.32 -7.79
N LEU A 45 6.04 -7.22 -9.02
CA LEU A 45 6.35 -8.38 -9.87
C LEU A 45 7.39 -9.30 -9.21
N GLY A 46 8.43 -8.72 -8.62
CA GLY A 46 9.47 -9.47 -7.92
C GLY A 46 8.90 -10.25 -6.75
N MET A 47 8.15 -9.58 -5.87
CA MET A 47 7.50 -10.21 -4.72
C MET A 47 6.52 -11.31 -5.13
N ALA A 48 5.65 -11.05 -6.12
CA ALA A 48 4.71 -12.06 -6.61
C ALA A 48 5.43 -13.27 -7.20
N ASN A 49 6.53 -13.05 -7.95
CA ASN A 49 7.34 -14.12 -8.51
C ASN A 49 8.06 -14.94 -7.42
N ALA A 50 8.61 -14.29 -6.39
CA ALA A 50 9.23 -14.96 -5.26
C ALA A 50 8.25 -15.84 -4.47
N LEU A 51 7.02 -15.37 -4.29
CA LEU A 51 5.93 -16.11 -3.66
C LEU A 51 5.54 -17.34 -4.48
N VAL A 52 5.31 -17.17 -5.77
CA VAL A 52 4.93 -18.28 -6.67
C VAL A 52 6.01 -19.35 -6.75
N LYS A 53 7.30 -18.96 -6.82
CA LYS A 53 8.43 -19.91 -6.77
C LYS A 53 8.46 -20.76 -5.48
N ARG A 54 7.90 -20.22 -4.38
CA ARG A 54 7.82 -20.91 -3.07
C ARG A 54 6.46 -21.54 -2.79
N GLY A 55 5.64 -21.72 -3.85
CA GLY A 55 4.38 -22.46 -3.77
C GLY A 55 3.22 -21.67 -3.15
N TRP A 56 3.22 -20.34 -3.26
CA TRP A 56 2.10 -19.48 -2.91
C TRP A 56 1.28 -19.10 -4.15
N ASP A 57 0.00 -18.84 -3.97
CA ASP A 57 -0.74 -17.98 -4.89
C ASP A 57 -0.46 -16.51 -4.51
N ALA A 58 -0.43 -15.62 -5.49
CA ALA A 58 -0.28 -14.19 -5.25
C ALA A 58 -1.37 -13.41 -5.99
N VAL A 59 -1.96 -12.43 -5.34
CA VAL A 59 -2.88 -11.47 -5.94
C VAL A 59 -2.39 -10.05 -5.68
N ALA A 60 -1.95 -9.39 -6.74
CA ALA A 60 -1.59 -7.99 -6.72
C ALA A 60 -2.80 -7.16 -7.13
N TRP A 61 -3.39 -6.40 -6.20
CA TRP A 61 -4.53 -5.56 -6.53
C TRP A 61 -4.07 -4.17 -6.96
N ASN A 62 -4.81 -3.60 -7.90
CA ASN A 62 -4.58 -2.25 -8.38
C ASN A 62 -5.58 -1.32 -7.71
N ALA A 63 -5.08 -0.34 -6.99
CA ALA A 63 -5.91 0.66 -6.34
C ALA A 63 -6.66 1.53 -7.37
N ARG A 64 -7.70 2.21 -6.94
CA ARG A 64 -8.55 3.03 -7.83
C ARG A 64 -7.73 3.97 -8.71
N GLY A 65 -7.98 3.92 -10.03
CA GLY A 65 -7.29 4.70 -11.04
C GLY A 65 -5.84 4.30 -11.29
N CYS A 66 -5.42 3.09 -10.84
CA CYS A 66 -4.05 2.61 -11.00
C CYS A 66 -3.93 1.39 -11.95
N SER A 67 -5.02 0.89 -12.49
CA SER A 67 -5.00 -0.29 -13.37
C SER A 67 -4.87 0.04 -14.87
N GLY A 68 -4.72 1.32 -15.23
CA GLY A 68 -4.67 1.83 -16.60
C GLY A 68 -6.01 2.32 -17.13
N GLU A 69 -7.08 2.20 -16.35
CA GLU A 69 -8.43 2.70 -16.66
C GLU A 69 -8.92 3.57 -15.50
N PRO A 70 -9.47 4.77 -15.77
CA PRO A 70 -10.05 5.63 -14.72
C PRO A 70 -11.29 4.98 -14.12
N ASN A 71 -11.47 5.20 -12.82
CA ASN A 71 -12.63 4.72 -12.09
C ASN A 71 -13.93 5.46 -12.48
N ARG A 72 -15.09 4.87 -12.11
CA ARG A 72 -16.42 5.36 -12.49
C ARG A 72 -16.95 6.47 -11.57
N VAL A 73 -16.48 6.49 -10.30
CA VAL A 73 -16.92 7.46 -9.29
C VAL A 73 -15.83 8.49 -9.00
N LEU A 74 -16.22 9.67 -8.49
CA LEU A 74 -15.29 10.72 -8.09
C LEU A 74 -14.59 10.31 -6.78
N ARG A 75 -13.69 9.35 -6.92
CA ARG A 75 -12.92 8.76 -5.85
C ARG A 75 -11.62 8.18 -6.40
N PHE A 76 -10.52 8.35 -5.70
CA PHE A 76 -9.24 7.73 -6.03
C PHE A 76 -8.60 7.14 -4.77
N THR A 77 -7.52 6.40 -4.95
CA THR A 77 -6.83 5.79 -3.81
C THR A 77 -6.26 6.84 -2.87
N HIS A 78 -6.37 6.58 -1.59
CA HIS A 78 -5.73 7.37 -0.54
C HIS A 78 -5.24 6.46 0.60
N SER A 79 -4.40 6.99 1.48
CA SER A 79 -3.71 6.19 2.51
C SER A 79 -4.63 5.54 3.54
N GLY A 80 -5.90 5.93 3.60
CA GLY A 80 -6.88 5.40 4.55
C GLY A 80 -7.98 4.55 3.91
N ALA A 81 -7.89 4.18 2.61
CA ALA A 81 -8.93 3.43 1.88
C ALA A 81 -8.99 1.94 2.29
N THR A 82 -9.12 1.66 3.60
CA THR A 82 -9.15 0.29 4.15
C THR A 82 -10.37 -0.50 3.71
N GLU A 83 -11.46 0.17 3.33
CA GLU A 83 -12.66 -0.44 2.73
C GLU A 83 -12.40 -1.06 1.36
N ASP A 84 -11.50 -0.48 0.55
CA ASP A 84 -11.11 -1.09 -0.73
C ASP A 84 -10.30 -2.37 -0.49
N LEU A 85 -9.36 -2.34 0.46
CA LEU A 85 -8.63 -3.54 0.87
C LEU A 85 -9.57 -4.60 1.46
N GLN A 86 -10.57 -4.20 2.26
CA GLN A 86 -11.61 -5.11 2.75
C GLN A 86 -12.38 -5.77 1.60
N THR A 87 -12.72 -5.01 0.57
CA THR A 87 -13.41 -5.55 -0.63
C THR A 87 -12.55 -6.60 -1.32
N VAL A 88 -11.26 -6.34 -1.49
CA VAL A 88 -10.30 -7.32 -2.05
C VAL A 88 -10.22 -8.57 -1.18
N ILE A 89 -10.05 -8.41 0.14
CA ILE A 89 -9.95 -9.54 1.07
C ILE A 89 -11.25 -10.35 1.06
N SER A 90 -12.42 -9.70 1.09
CA SER A 90 -13.72 -10.37 1.04
C SER A 90 -13.86 -11.19 -0.26
N HIS A 91 -13.44 -10.66 -1.39
CA HIS A 91 -13.44 -11.39 -2.66
C HIS A 91 -12.49 -12.59 -2.61
N VAL A 92 -11.25 -12.40 -2.17
CA VAL A 92 -10.26 -13.49 -2.03
C VAL A 92 -10.78 -14.59 -1.09
N THR A 93 -11.40 -14.21 0.02
CA THR A 93 -11.94 -15.17 0.99
C THR A 93 -13.18 -15.91 0.51
N SER A 94 -13.99 -15.30 -0.35
CA SER A 94 -15.18 -15.93 -0.93
C SER A 94 -14.85 -16.86 -2.10
N THR A 95 -13.77 -16.58 -2.84
CA THR A 95 -13.35 -17.36 -4.02
C THR A 95 -12.34 -18.45 -3.68
N CYS A 96 -11.72 -18.39 -2.52
CA CYS A 96 -10.78 -19.39 -2.04
C CYS A 96 -11.48 -20.40 -1.12
N ASP A 97 -11.07 -21.65 -1.18
CA ASP A 97 -11.48 -22.67 -0.23
C ASP A 97 -11.19 -22.21 1.22
N TYR A 98 -12.08 -22.54 2.17
CA TYR A 98 -11.97 -22.15 3.59
C TYR A 98 -10.67 -22.56 4.27
N SER A 99 -9.93 -23.51 3.69
CA SER A 99 -8.62 -23.96 4.18
C SER A 99 -7.47 -23.00 3.84
N LYS A 100 -7.65 -22.05 2.91
CA LYS A 100 -6.56 -21.16 2.49
C LYS A 100 -6.14 -20.21 3.60
N LYS A 101 -4.82 -20.09 3.77
CA LYS A 101 -4.17 -19.12 4.64
C LYS A 101 -3.83 -17.88 3.83
N ILE A 102 -4.20 -16.72 4.33
CA ILE A 102 -4.01 -15.43 3.68
C ILE A 102 -2.89 -14.67 4.39
N SER A 103 -2.01 -14.06 3.62
CA SER A 103 -1.04 -13.10 4.11
C SER A 103 -1.17 -11.78 3.35
N LEU A 104 -0.87 -10.67 4.02
CA LEU A 104 -0.92 -9.34 3.42
C LEU A 104 0.50 -8.81 3.24
N ILE A 105 0.79 -8.20 2.09
CA ILE A 105 2.08 -7.55 1.82
C ILE A 105 1.82 -6.16 1.27
N GLY A 106 2.33 -5.14 1.95
CA GLY A 106 2.14 -3.75 1.54
C GLY A 106 3.46 -3.00 1.33
N PHE A 107 3.48 -2.12 0.33
CA PHE A 107 4.63 -1.26 0.03
C PHE A 107 4.24 0.21 0.11
N SER A 108 4.99 1.01 0.87
CA SER A 108 4.77 2.45 1.01
C SER A 108 3.33 2.78 1.44
N LEU A 109 2.54 3.50 0.63
CA LEU A 109 1.12 3.74 0.87
C LEU A 109 0.35 2.43 1.09
N GLY A 110 0.60 1.40 0.28
CA GLY A 110 0.00 0.08 0.47
C GLY A 110 0.39 -0.58 1.79
N GLY A 111 1.61 -0.31 2.29
CA GLY A 111 2.06 -0.72 3.61
C GLY A 111 1.30 -0.02 4.73
N ASN A 112 1.14 1.31 4.64
CA ASN A 112 0.32 2.07 5.58
C ASN A 112 -1.12 1.55 5.62
N LEU A 113 -1.70 1.33 4.43
CA LEU A 113 -3.06 0.80 4.29
C LEU A 113 -3.21 -0.59 4.94
N THR A 114 -2.24 -1.48 4.70
CA THR A 114 -2.21 -2.83 5.28
C THR A 114 -2.14 -2.78 6.81
N LEU A 115 -1.22 -2.01 7.38
CA LEU A 115 -1.05 -1.90 8.82
C LEU A 115 -2.27 -1.24 9.50
N LYS A 116 -2.80 -0.18 8.87
CA LYS A 116 -4.02 0.47 9.35
C LYS A 116 -5.21 -0.50 9.35
N TYR A 117 -5.40 -1.24 8.25
CA TYR A 117 -6.45 -2.26 8.15
C TYR A 117 -6.35 -3.31 9.26
N LEU A 118 -5.16 -3.85 9.49
CA LEU A 118 -4.93 -4.85 10.53
C LEU A 118 -5.27 -4.34 11.93
N GLY A 119 -4.83 -3.12 12.26
CA GLY A 119 -5.13 -2.52 13.54
C GLY A 119 -6.59 -2.10 13.71
N GLU A 120 -7.23 -1.55 12.67
CA GLU A 120 -8.67 -1.24 12.69
C GLU A 120 -9.54 -2.49 12.90
N ARG A 121 -9.15 -3.62 12.30
CA ARG A 121 -9.85 -4.89 12.50
C ARG A 121 -9.54 -5.52 13.85
N GLY A 122 -8.33 -5.38 14.33
CA GLY A 122 -7.94 -5.90 15.63
C GLY A 122 -8.41 -7.35 15.85
N ARG A 123 -9.24 -7.57 16.86
CA ARG A 123 -9.81 -8.89 17.19
C ARG A 123 -10.89 -9.38 16.22
N GLU A 124 -11.43 -8.48 15.37
CA GLU A 124 -12.44 -8.82 14.35
C GLU A 124 -11.81 -9.19 13.00
N LEU A 125 -10.48 -9.29 12.96
CA LEU A 125 -9.75 -9.68 11.76
C LEU A 125 -10.17 -11.09 11.32
N ASP A 126 -10.39 -11.30 10.01
CA ASP A 126 -10.69 -12.63 9.46
C ASP A 126 -9.59 -13.63 9.87
N SER A 127 -9.99 -14.70 10.52
CA SER A 127 -9.08 -15.70 11.10
C SER A 127 -8.19 -16.41 10.07
N ARG A 128 -8.52 -16.30 8.78
CA ARG A 128 -7.68 -16.79 7.67
C ARG A 128 -6.46 -15.92 7.42
N ILE A 129 -6.48 -14.65 7.82
CA ILE A 129 -5.30 -13.78 7.74
C ILE A 129 -4.34 -14.19 8.86
N LYS A 130 -3.15 -14.69 8.47
CA LYS A 130 -2.20 -15.30 9.40
C LYS A 130 -0.98 -14.44 9.69
N ALA A 131 -0.56 -13.64 8.72
CA ALA A 131 0.61 -12.79 8.86
C ALA A 131 0.58 -11.62 7.87
N ALA A 132 1.41 -10.62 8.12
CA ALA A 132 1.61 -9.53 7.19
C ALA A 132 3.07 -9.05 7.12
N VAL A 133 3.44 -8.42 6.01
CA VAL A 133 4.72 -7.74 5.83
C VAL A 133 4.47 -6.36 5.21
N ALA A 134 5.13 -5.34 5.71
CA ALA A 134 5.02 -3.99 5.18
C ALA A 134 6.41 -3.36 5.02
N PHE A 135 6.66 -2.77 3.85
CA PHE A 135 7.94 -2.16 3.51
C PHE A 135 7.81 -0.66 3.26
N SER A 136 8.80 0.11 3.75
CA SER A 136 8.94 1.56 3.48
C SER A 136 7.68 2.34 3.82
N VAL A 137 7.15 2.11 5.00
CA VAL A 137 5.83 2.59 5.40
C VAL A 137 5.89 3.99 5.99
N PRO A 138 5.18 4.97 5.42
CA PRO A 138 4.98 6.28 6.07
C PRO A 138 3.97 6.15 7.21
N CYS A 139 4.39 5.56 8.35
CA CYS A 139 3.52 5.30 9.49
C CYS A 139 2.87 6.58 10.05
N ASP A 140 3.53 7.72 9.88
CA ASP A 140 3.02 9.06 10.13
C ASP A 140 3.05 9.86 8.82
N LEU A 141 1.89 10.06 8.22
CA LEU A 141 1.74 10.69 6.90
C LEU A 141 2.14 12.17 6.91
N GLN A 142 1.90 12.87 8.03
CA GLN A 142 2.24 14.29 8.14
C GLN A 142 3.75 14.48 8.10
N SER A 143 4.48 13.76 8.92
CA SER A 143 5.95 13.87 8.96
C SER A 143 6.60 13.41 7.65
N SER A 144 6.09 12.36 7.03
CA SER A 144 6.53 11.91 5.71
C SER A 144 6.26 12.96 4.61
N SER A 145 5.09 13.59 4.62
CA SER A 145 4.76 14.68 3.69
C SER A 145 5.70 15.88 3.83
N ILE A 146 6.03 16.26 5.08
CA ILE A 146 7.00 17.31 5.37
C ILE A 146 8.40 16.92 4.90
N GLU A 147 8.82 15.66 5.15
CA GLU A 147 10.13 15.16 4.70
C GLU A 147 10.27 15.21 3.17
N LEU A 148 9.25 14.74 2.45
CA LEU A 148 9.20 14.79 0.99
C LEU A 148 9.17 16.21 0.41
N ALA A 149 8.69 17.19 1.17
CA ALA A 149 8.69 18.58 0.74
C ALA A 149 10.07 19.27 0.88
N LYS A 150 11.06 18.64 1.50
CA LYS A 150 12.42 19.18 1.61
C LYS A 150 13.11 19.31 0.24
N PRO A 151 14.02 20.28 0.06
CA PRO A 151 14.70 20.50 -1.22
C PRO A 151 15.42 19.27 -1.78
N LEU A 152 15.99 18.43 -0.93
CA LEU A 152 16.68 17.20 -1.35
C LEU A 152 15.75 16.18 -2.02
N ASN A 153 14.46 16.23 -1.69
CA ASN A 153 13.43 15.35 -2.22
C ASN A 153 12.63 15.97 -3.38
N TRP A 154 13.03 17.16 -3.86
CA TRP A 154 12.30 17.90 -4.88
C TRP A 154 11.98 17.07 -6.13
N ILE A 155 12.93 16.29 -6.64
CA ILE A 155 12.74 15.45 -7.84
C ILE A 155 11.60 14.44 -7.62
N TYR A 156 11.56 13.80 -6.45
CA TYR A 156 10.49 12.85 -6.11
C TYR A 156 9.14 13.56 -6.01
N MET A 157 9.10 14.70 -5.33
CA MET A 157 7.87 15.48 -5.18
C MET A 157 7.32 15.91 -6.54
N GLN A 158 8.17 16.44 -7.43
CA GLN A 158 7.74 16.83 -8.79
C GLN A 158 7.20 15.63 -9.57
N ARG A 159 7.85 14.46 -9.47
CA ARG A 159 7.37 13.25 -10.12
C ARG A 159 5.99 12.81 -9.58
N PHE A 160 5.80 12.84 -8.27
CA PHE A 160 4.49 12.53 -7.68
C PHE A 160 3.41 13.49 -8.13
N LEU A 161 3.67 14.79 -8.06
CA LEU A 161 2.70 15.80 -8.52
C LEU A 161 2.38 15.64 -10.01
N ALA A 162 3.34 15.34 -10.87
CA ALA A 162 3.09 15.09 -12.29
C ALA A 162 2.17 13.87 -12.49
N THR A 163 2.45 12.74 -11.82
CA THR A 163 1.63 11.52 -11.93
C THR A 163 0.22 11.75 -11.39
N LEU A 164 0.09 12.46 -10.28
CA LEU A 164 -1.20 12.84 -9.72
C LEU A 164 -1.98 13.78 -10.63
N HIS A 165 -1.29 14.70 -11.34
CA HIS A 165 -1.92 15.56 -12.35
C HIS A 165 -2.51 14.74 -13.51
N ASP A 166 -1.77 13.76 -14.00
CA ASP A 166 -2.27 12.87 -15.05
C ASP A 166 -3.53 12.12 -14.59
N LYS A 167 -3.59 11.70 -13.32
CA LYS A 167 -4.78 11.10 -12.72
C LYS A 167 -5.96 12.09 -12.69
N ILE A 168 -5.75 13.31 -12.22
CA ILE A 168 -6.80 14.35 -12.21
C ILE A 168 -7.31 14.59 -13.63
N ARG A 169 -6.44 14.72 -14.63
CA ARG A 169 -6.82 14.88 -16.02
C ARG A 169 -7.60 13.68 -16.59
N ALA A 170 -7.22 12.48 -16.22
CA ALA A 170 -7.98 11.28 -16.58
C ALA A 170 -9.40 11.30 -15.99
N MET A 171 -9.53 11.68 -14.72
CA MET A 171 -10.83 11.84 -14.06
C MET A 171 -11.69 12.95 -14.71
N MET A 172 -11.10 14.07 -15.10
CA MET A 172 -11.81 15.15 -15.81
C MET A 172 -12.46 14.66 -17.11
N LYS A 173 -11.83 13.73 -17.82
CA LYS A 173 -12.39 13.18 -19.08
C LYS A 173 -13.63 12.32 -18.84
N VAL A 174 -13.66 11.54 -17.77
CA VAL A 174 -14.78 10.63 -17.46
C VAL A 174 -15.83 11.27 -16.56
N MET A 175 -15.50 12.36 -15.89
CA MET A 175 -16.37 13.11 -14.97
C MET A 175 -16.32 14.61 -15.23
N PRO A 176 -16.74 15.06 -16.43
CA PRO A 176 -16.65 16.47 -16.80
C PRO A 176 -17.43 17.36 -15.82
N GLY A 177 -16.79 18.45 -15.38
CA GLY A 177 -17.37 19.40 -14.44
C GLY A 177 -17.40 18.97 -12.97
N LYS A 178 -16.96 17.74 -12.64
CA LYS A 178 -16.88 17.26 -11.24
C LYS A 178 -15.56 17.61 -10.57
N ILE A 179 -14.49 17.72 -11.34
CA ILE A 179 -13.14 18.04 -10.89
C ILE A 179 -12.45 18.87 -11.96
N ASP A 180 -11.53 19.74 -11.60
CA ASP A 180 -10.74 20.55 -12.53
C ASP A 180 -9.27 20.68 -12.10
N ASP A 181 -8.40 21.02 -13.05
CA ASP A 181 -6.97 21.20 -12.83
C ASP A 181 -6.51 22.68 -12.93
N ARG A 182 -7.42 23.64 -12.91
CA ARG A 182 -7.09 25.08 -12.99
C ARG A 182 -6.18 25.50 -11.85
N GLY A 183 -4.97 26.01 -12.15
CA GLY A 183 -3.99 26.38 -11.13
C GLY A 183 -3.26 25.19 -10.51
N TYR A 184 -3.31 23.99 -11.09
CA TYR A 184 -2.56 22.83 -10.62
C TYR A 184 -1.04 23.11 -10.58
N GLU A 185 -0.55 23.91 -11.49
CA GLU A 185 0.87 24.33 -11.59
C GLU A 185 1.37 25.10 -10.37
N ARG A 186 0.47 25.54 -9.46
CA ARG A 186 0.81 26.24 -8.22
C ARG A 186 1.07 25.27 -7.06
N LEU A 187 0.67 24.00 -7.20
CA LEU A 187 0.87 23.00 -6.15
C LEU A 187 2.37 22.68 -6.03
N ARG A 188 2.89 22.68 -4.80
CA ARG A 188 4.31 22.50 -4.50
C ARG A 188 4.63 21.20 -3.78
N ASN A 189 3.65 20.64 -3.06
CA ASN A 189 3.83 19.51 -2.17
C ASN A 189 2.50 18.75 -1.95
N PHE A 190 2.56 17.69 -1.17
CA PHE A 190 1.35 16.90 -0.85
C PHE A 190 0.32 17.69 -0.05
N LYS A 191 0.74 18.65 0.81
CA LYS A 191 -0.25 19.48 1.52
C LYS A 191 -1.15 20.22 0.55
N ASP A 192 -0.56 20.88 -0.45
CA ASP A 192 -1.32 21.62 -1.45
C ASP A 192 -2.25 20.70 -2.25
N PHE A 193 -1.77 19.50 -2.60
CA PHE A 193 -2.55 18.51 -3.33
C PHE A 193 -3.69 17.95 -2.47
N ASP A 194 -3.38 17.55 -1.23
CA ASP A 194 -4.35 16.93 -0.34
C ASP A 194 -5.43 17.92 0.12
N ASP A 195 -5.09 19.18 0.37
CA ASP A 195 -6.07 20.24 0.68
C ASP A 195 -7.01 20.50 -0.49
N ARG A 196 -6.51 20.42 -1.72
CA ARG A 196 -7.30 20.71 -2.90
C ARG A 196 -8.14 19.53 -3.38
N TYR A 197 -7.60 18.32 -3.35
CA TYR A 197 -8.22 17.14 -3.96
C TYR A 197 -8.54 16.04 -2.96
N THR A 198 -7.56 15.52 -2.25
CA THR A 198 -7.76 14.35 -1.39
C THR A 198 -8.79 14.64 -0.30
N ALA A 199 -8.63 15.72 0.43
CA ALA A 199 -9.48 16.03 1.56
C ALA A 199 -10.95 16.27 1.12
N PRO A 200 -11.26 17.17 0.18
CA PRO A 200 -12.64 17.43 -0.19
C PRO A 200 -13.33 16.24 -0.88
N ILE A 201 -12.60 15.47 -1.70
CA ILE A 201 -13.17 14.31 -2.42
C ILE A 201 -13.53 13.20 -1.45
N HIS A 202 -12.75 13.01 -0.38
CA HIS A 202 -12.93 11.91 0.58
C HIS A 202 -13.55 12.36 1.92
N GLY A 203 -14.03 13.61 2.03
CA GLY A 203 -14.76 14.08 3.21
C GLY A 203 -13.89 14.40 4.43
N PHE A 204 -12.61 14.67 4.22
CA PHE A 204 -11.73 15.21 5.25
C PHE A 204 -11.81 16.74 5.29
N LYS A 205 -11.49 17.35 6.44
CA LYS A 205 -11.53 18.81 6.59
C LYS A 205 -10.42 19.50 5.79
N ASN A 206 -9.23 18.92 5.79
CA ASN A 206 -8.01 19.40 5.15
C ASN A 206 -6.96 18.28 5.12
N ALA A 207 -5.76 18.55 4.60
CA ALA A 207 -4.65 17.61 4.55
C ALA A 207 -4.26 17.05 5.94
N GLU A 208 -4.19 17.90 6.96
CA GLU A 208 -3.82 17.48 8.32
C GLU A 208 -4.85 16.52 8.93
N ASP A 209 -6.15 16.78 8.73
CA ASP A 209 -7.22 15.87 9.18
C ASP A 209 -7.16 14.53 8.44
N TYR A 210 -6.86 14.56 7.14
CA TYR A 210 -6.62 13.37 6.32
C TYR A 210 -5.43 12.57 6.88
N TRP A 211 -4.27 13.19 7.03
CA TRP A 211 -3.07 12.51 7.51
C TRP A 211 -3.25 11.93 8.91
N ARG A 212 -3.82 12.70 9.82
CA ARG A 212 -4.10 12.24 11.18
C ARG A 212 -5.01 11.01 11.24
N LYS A 213 -6.06 10.97 10.41
CA LYS A 213 -7.03 9.86 10.37
C LYS A 213 -6.52 8.64 9.61
N CYS A 214 -5.60 8.87 8.66
CA CYS A 214 -5.17 7.84 7.72
C CYS A 214 -3.76 7.29 7.97
N SER A 215 -2.98 7.87 8.88
CA SER A 215 -1.73 7.30 9.38
C SER A 215 -1.99 5.98 10.09
N CYS A 216 -1.17 4.96 9.84
CA CYS A 216 -1.32 3.66 10.50
C CYS A 216 -0.78 3.64 11.93
N LYS A 217 0.11 4.56 12.30
CA LYS A 217 0.80 4.57 13.60
C LYS A 217 -0.13 4.40 14.81
N PRO A 218 -1.29 5.12 14.91
CA PRO A 218 -2.20 4.97 16.04
C PRO A 218 -2.87 3.59 16.17
N PHE A 219 -2.84 2.79 15.10
CA PHE A 219 -3.51 1.48 15.05
C PHE A 219 -2.56 0.30 15.28
N LEU A 220 -1.24 0.55 15.36
CA LEU A 220 -0.23 -0.51 15.44
C LEU A 220 -0.35 -1.35 16.72
N GLY A 221 -0.82 -0.75 17.81
CA GLY A 221 -1.04 -1.45 19.09
C GLY A 221 -2.13 -2.52 19.04
N ASP A 222 -3.06 -2.41 18.11
CA ASP A 222 -4.22 -3.32 17.99
C ASP A 222 -4.01 -4.47 16.99
N ILE A 223 -2.85 -4.55 16.34
CA ILE A 223 -2.51 -5.64 15.41
C ILE A 223 -2.42 -6.96 16.17
N GLN A 224 -3.17 -7.98 15.72
CA GLN A 224 -3.30 -9.28 16.40
C GLN A 224 -2.56 -10.43 15.70
N VAL A 225 -2.02 -10.22 14.51
CA VAL A 225 -1.30 -11.25 13.74
C VAL A 225 0.16 -10.89 13.57
N PRO A 226 1.08 -11.89 13.51
CA PRO A 226 2.48 -11.63 13.25
C PRO A 226 2.67 -10.71 12.04
N THR A 227 3.27 -9.56 12.27
CA THR A 227 3.42 -8.51 11.26
C THR A 227 4.85 -7.98 11.26
N LEU A 228 5.53 -8.09 10.12
CA LEU A 228 6.87 -7.55 9.92
C LEU A 228 6.77 -6.17 9.26
N LEU A 229 7.26 -5.15 9.94
CA LEU A 229 7.41 -3.80 9.41
C LEU A 229 8.90 -3.51 9.15
N VAL A 230 9.23 -3.18 7.91
CA VAL A 230 10.61 -2.88 7.49
C VAL A 230 10.71 -1.48 6.94
N ASN A 231 11.37 -0.59 7.68
CA ASN A 231 11.66 0.79 7.28
C ASN A 231 13.18 1.02 7.31
N ALA A 232 13.80 1.20 6.14
CA ALA A 232 15.23 1.45 6.06
C ALA A 232 15.58 2.83 6.64
N ARG A 233 16.69 2.94 7.39
CA ARG A 233 17.13 4.21 8.01
C ARG A 233 17.53 5.28 6.99
N ASN A 234 17.91 4.87 5.79
CA ASN A 234 18.25 5.78 4.69
C ASN A 234 17.09 6.00 3.71
N ASP A 235 15.85 5.70 4.10
CA ASP A 235 14.67 6.01 3.28
C ASP A 235 14.45 7.53 3.25
N PRO A 236 14.56 8.19 2.07
CA PRO A 236 14.49 9.64 1.98
C PRO A 236 13.08 10.20 2.18
N PHE A 237 12.04 9.34 2.30
CA PHE A 237 10.65 9.73 2.45
C PHE A 237 10.18 9.66 3.89
N LEU A 238 10.96 9.02 4.77
CA LEU A 238 10.55 8.73 6.14
C LEU A 238 11.29 9.63 7.14
N ALA A 239 10.53 10.35 7.95
CA ALA A 239 11.05 11.06 9.12
C ALA A 239 10.95 10.16 10.37
N ASP A 240 11.58 10.58 11.47
CA ASP A 240 11.63 9.83 12.72
C ASP A 240 10.28 9.28 13.20
N PRO A 241 9.14 10.01 13.13
CA PRO A 241 7.85 9.47 13.55
C PRO A 241 7.37 8.25 12.73
N CYS A 242 7.96 8.00 11.55
CA CYS A 242 7.66 6.81 10.74
C CYS A 242 8.38 5.54 11.21
N TYR A 243 9.20 5.63 12.26
CA TYR A 243 9.86 4.48 12.90
C TYR A 243 9.19 4.21 14.25
N PRO A 244 8.12 3.38 14.30
CA PRO A 244 7.28 3.19 15.49
C PRO A 244 7.92 2.22 16.49
N ILE A 245 9.03 2.64 17.11
CA ILE A 245 9.82 1.80 18.02
C ILE A 245 9.02 1.46 19.28
N GLU A 246 8.35 2.44 19.86
CA GLU A 246 7.57 2.27 21.09
C GLU A 246 6.37 1.34 20.84
N GLU A 247 5.68 1.53 19.72
CA GLU A 247 4.54 0.70 19.34
C GLU A 247 4.97 -0.76 19.11
N ALA A 248 6.13 -0.97 18.47
CA ALA A 248 6.66 -2.31 18.25
C ALA A 248 7.14 -2.97 19.56
N GLN A 249 7.68 -2.22 20.49
CA GLN A 249 8.04 -2.75 21.82
C GLN A 249 6.82 -3.13 22.66
N ALA A 250 5.71 -2.40 22.49
CA ALA A 250 4.47 -2.64 23.21
C ALA A 250 3.60 -3.76 22.64
N ASN A 251 3.80 -4.14 21.37
CA ASN A 251 2.99 -5.17 20.69
C ASN A 251 3.85 -6.35 20.20
N ALA A 252 3.73 -7.50 20.86
CA ALA A 252 4.47 -8.72 20.53
C ALA A 252 4.19 -9.26 19.10
N SER A 253 3.06 -8.87 18.49
CA SER A 253 2.72 -9.25 17.12
C SER A 253 3.41 -8.36 16.08
N LEU A 254 3.99 -7.20 16.46
CA LEU A 254 4.63 -6.27 15.55
C LEU A 254 6.16 -6.37 15.63
N HIS A 255 6.77 -6.87 14.55
CA HIS A 255 8.21 -6.99 14.42
C HIS A 255 8.75 -5.84 13.57
N LEU A 256 9.54 -4.94 14.17
CA LEU A 256 10.13 -3.80 13.46
C LEU A 256 11.59 -4.09 13.09
N GLU A 257 11.90 -3.97 11.80
CA GLU A 257 13.26 -4.01 11.28
C GLU A 257 13.64 -2.67 10.64
N MET A 258 14.80 -2.17 11.01
CA MET A 258 15.32 -0.88 10.51
C MET A 258 16.73 -1.08 9.91
N PRO A 259 16.85 -1.73 8.72
CA PRO A 259 18.14 -1.89 8.09
C PRO A 259 18.76 -0.52 7.78
N VAL A 260 20.10 -0.44 7.84
CA VAL A 260 20.83 0.81 7.59
C VAL A 260 20.61 1.31 6.16
N THR A 261 20.51 0.38 5.20
CA THR A 261 20.32 0.68 3.78
C THR A 261 19.12 -0.08 3.22
N GLY A 262 18.45 0.51 2.27
CA GLY A 262 17.25 -0.04 1.60
C GLY A 262 16.59 1.00 0.69
N GLY A 263 16.73 2.28 1.04
CA GLY A 263 16.03 3.38 0.38
C GLY A 263 14.52 3.22 0.46
N HIS A 264 13.78 3.89 -0.41
CA HIS A 264 12.33 3.76 -0.48
C HIS A 264 11.94 2.64 -1.45
N VAL A 265 11.42 1.51 -0.91
CA VAL A 265 11.00 0.28 -1.65
C VAL A 265 12.11 -0.37 -2.50
N GLY A 266 13.34 0.12 -2.41
CA GLY A 266 14.45 -0.35 -3.25
C GLY A 266 14.96 -1.72 -2.81
N PHE A 267 15.49 -1.80 -1.59
CA PHE A 267 16.06 -3.01 -0.98
C PHE A 267 16.89 -3.85 -1.94
N GLY A 268 17.58 -3.16 -2.86
CA GLY A 268 18.43 -3.79 -3.87
C GLY A 268 19.67 -4.43 -3.23
N GLY A 269 20.10 -5.54 -3.79
CA GLY A 269 21.33 -6.22 -3.39
C GLY A 269 21.85 -7.06 -4.53
N PHE A 270 23.17 -7.21 -4.58
CA PHE A 270 23.78 -8.12 -5.52
C PHE A 270 23.70 -9.55 -4.97
N ASN A 271 22.95 -10.42 -5.65
CA ASN A 271 22.88 -11.84 -5.34
C ASN A 271 22.74 -12.67 -6.63
N SER A 272 23.11 -13.95 -6.55
CA SER A 272 23.04 -14.86 -7.69
C SER A 272 21.63 -15.24 -8.11
N GLY A 273 20.62 -15.00 -7.25
CA GLY A 273 19.22 -15.35 -7.51
C GLY A 273 18.42 -14.28 -8.24
N GLY A 274 18.96 -13.05 -8.36
CA GLY A 274 18.26 -11.91 -8.95
C GLY A 274 17.01 -11.48 -8.16
N GLU A 275 16.92 -11.87 -6.88
CA GLU A 275 15.84 -11.49 -5.96
C GLU A 275 16.26 -10.25 -5.15
N TYR A 276 15.32 -9.36 -4.85
CA TYR A 276 15.55 -8.25 -3.92
C TYR A 276 15.62 -8.77 -2.48
N TRP A 277 16.33 -8.04 -1.62
CA TRP A 277 16.38 -8.38 -0.19
C TRP A 277 14.97 -8.44 0.44
N SER A 278 14.07 -7.56 0.03
CA SER A 278 12.68 -7.57 0.50
C SER A 278 11.96 -8.91 0.23
N GLU A 279 12.22 -9.53 -0.92
CA GLU A 279 11.65 -10.82 -1.30
C GLU A 279 12.23 -11.96 -0.46
N THR A 280 13.56 -11.95 -0.29
CA THR A 280 14.27 -12.96 0.52
C THR A 280 13.97 -12.83 2.01
N ARG A 281 13.49 -11.66 2.48
CA ARG A 281 13.11 -11.45 3.88
C ARG A 281 11.65 -11.73 4.14
N ALA A 282 10.75 -11.29 3.23
CA ALA A 282 9.30 -11.43 3.40
C ALA A 282 8.85 -12.89 3.36
N VAL A 283 9.24 -13.64 2.31
CA VAL A 283 8.66 -14.98 2.09
C VAL A 283 9.05 -15.96 3.19
N PRO A 284 10.31 -16.04 3.67
CA PRO A 284 10.65 -16.87 4.83
C PRO A 284 9.90 -16.47 6.12
N PHE A 285 9.67 -15.16 6.36
CA PHE A 285 8.86 -14.73 7.49
C PHE A 285 7.43 -15.27 7.39
N LEU A 286 6.80 -15.13 6.23
CA LEU A 286 5.45 -15.65 6.01
C LEU A 286 5.39 -17.18 6.11
N ASP A 287 6.39 -17.89 5.59
CA ASP A 287 6.46 -19.37 5.67
C ASP A 287 6.53 -19.87 7.12
N GLN A 288 7.18 -19.12 8.02
CA GLN A 288 7.26 -19.46 9.44
C GLN A 288 5.95 -19.20 10.20
N MET A 289 5.15 -18.22 9.76
CA MET A 289 3.96 -17.75 10.47
C MET A 289 2.65 -18.34 9.90
N THR A 290 2.71 -19.04 8.79
CA THR A 290 1.55 -19.65 8.11
C THR A 290 1.68 -21.17 7.98
#